data_ed2bf6edd369e0cce69b6a2c62ea9350
#
_entry.id   ed2bf6edd369e0cce69b6a2c62ea9350
#
_cell.length_a   1.000
_cell.length_b   1.000
_cell.length_c   1.000
_cell.angle_alpha   90.00
_cell.angle_beta   90.00
_cell.angle_gamma   90.00
#
_symmetry.space_group_name_H-M   'P 1'
#
loop_
_entity.id
_entity.type
_entity.pdbx_description
1 polymer ?
#
loop_
_entity_poly.entity_id
_entity_poly.type
_entity_poly.pdbx_seq_one_letter_code
_entity_poly.pdbx_strand_id
1 'polypeptide(L)'
;MFGAYQAGAWNVLSRRFQIDLVVGASVGALNGWAIAGGCSPADLLAMWRDPATALLMRRRFPLAPWNGFFDPAALERQVRDWYQRFKPRVPYSLTVVEVPRLRLVRVPHDQVTPEHLMASCAVPLGYPPVRIDGRLYVDGGLLDVLPVWAAAEMGATRAIAVNALPLMPSRSLRAAARVVRLLGRKPAKVAGLDLGLISPRAPLGSVRDALTWSPENVRRWIQQGEDDAEALVG
;
A
#
# COMPACT_ATOMS: atom_id res chain seq x y z
N MET A 1 -6.72 1.22 -6.47
CA MET A 1 -6.41 0.42 -7.67
C MET A 1 -4.94 0.51 -8.13
N PHE A 2 -4.17 1.50 -7.71
CA PHE A 2 -2.78 1.68 -8.14
C PHE A 2 -1.78 0.61 -7.67
N GLY A 3 -2.22 -0.39 -6.91
CA GLY A 3 -1.39 -1.56 -6.61
C GLY A 3 -0.97 -2.37 -7.84
N ALA A 4 -1.72 -2.26 -8.95
CA ALA A 4 -1.35 -2.84 -10.22
C ALA A 4 -0.03 -2.26 -10.78
N TYR A 5 0.22 -0.96 -10.58
CA TYR A 5 1.49 -0.31 -10.92
C TYR A 5 2.66 -0.92 -10.12
N GLN A 6 2.46 -1.14 -8.82
CA GLN A 6 3.47 -1.80 -7.97
C GLN A 6 3.74 -3.25 -8.41
N ALA A 7 2.69 -3.97 -8.83
CA ALA A 7 2.84 -5.33 -9.35
C ALA A 7 3.64 -5.35 -10.66
N GLY A 8 3.44 -4.36 -11.55
CA GLY A 8 4.28 -4.17 -12.75
C GLY A 8 5.74 -3.90 -12.39
N ALA A 9 5.99 -2.96 -11.49
CA ALA A 9 7.35 -2.70 -11.03
C ALA A 9 8.01 -3.95 -10.42
N TRP A 10 7.27 -4.72 -9.62
CA TRP A 10 7.76 -5.97 -9.05
C TRP A 10 8.10 -7.02 -10.13
N ASN A 11 7.33 -7.10 -11.21
CA ASN A 11 7.63 -8.01 -12.31
C ASN A 11 9.02 -7.80 -12.90
N VAL A 12 9.52 -6.57 -12.92
CA VAL A 12 10.88 -6.25 -13.37
C VAL A 12 11.89 -6.48 -12.24
N LEU A 13 11.64 -5.91 -11.06
CA LEU A 13 12.58 -5.96 -9.94
C LEU A 13 12.93 -7.38 -9.50
N SER A 14 11.94 -8.28 -9.49
CA SER A 14 12.13 -9.68 -9.11
C SER A 14 13.10 -10.47 -9.98
N ARG A 15 13.37 -10.00 -11.21
CA ARG A 15 14.36 -10.61 -12.13
C ARG A 15 15.78 -10.10 -11.92
N ARG A 16 15.91 -8.95 -11.25
CA ARG A 16 17.20 -8.24 -11.08
C ARG A 16 17.70 -8.30 -9.64
N PHE A 17 16.81 -8.46 -8.67
CA PHE A 17 17.15 -8.39 -7.25
C PHE A 17 16.56 -9.56 -6.48
N GLN A 18 17.33 -10.09 -5.56
CA GLN A 18 16.83 -10.87 -4.45
C GLN A 18 16.51 -9.90 -3.31
N ILE A 19 15.32 -10.01 -2.74
CA ILE A 19 14.90 -9.16 -1.63
C ILE A 19 15.17 -9.83 -0.30
N ASP A 20 15.68 -9.07 0.67
CA ASP A 20 15.97 -9.54 2.02
C ASP A 20 14.85 -9.15 3.00
N LEU A 21 14.10 -8.10 2.69
CA LEU A 21 12.99 -7.63 3.49
C LEU A 21 11.98 -6.81 2.66
N VAL A 22 10.75 -6.73 3.15
CA VAL A 22 9.67 -5.95 2.52
C VAL A 22 8.98 -5.08 3.55
N VAL A 23 8.72 -3.81 3.17
CA VAL A 23 7.91 -2.88 3.97
C VAL A 23 6.79 -2.32 3.11
N GLY A 24 5.59 -2.24 3.66
CA GLY A 24 4.45 -1.73 2.92
C GLY A 24 3.55 -0.78 3.72
N ALA A 25 2.87 0.11 2.99
CA ALA A 25 1.77 0.92 3.48
C ALA A 25 0.59 0.81 2.51
N SER A 26 -0.64 0.82 3.02
CA SER A 26 -1.83 0.76 2.17
C SER A 26 -1.84 -0.48 1.26
N VAL A 27 -2.19 -0.31 -0.01
CA VAL A 27 -2.09 -1.38 -1.02
C VAL A 27 -0.68 -1.99 -1.13
N GLY A 28 0.36 -1.22 -0.79
CA GLY A 28 1.72 -1.72 -0.70
C GLY A 28 1.93 -2.71 0.45
N ALA A 29 1.12 -2.64 1.50
CA ALA A 29 1.14 -3.64 2.56
C ALA A 29 0.58 -4.99 2.06
N LEU A 30 -0.50 -4.98 1.26
CA LEU A 30 -1.05 -6.20 0.67
C LEU A 30 -0.10 -6.82 -0.35
N ASN A 31 0.37 -6.03 -1.34
CA ASN A 31 1.35 -6.51 -2.31
C ASN A 31 2.60 -7.04 -1.60
N GLY A 32 3.10 -6.29 -0.62
CA GLY A 32 4.28 -6.65 0.16
C GLY A 32 4.10 -7.95 0.95
N TRP A 33 2.92 -8.19 1.52
CA TRP A 33 2.62 -9.46 2.20
C TRP A 33 2.71 -10.64 1.24
N ALA A 34 2.07 -10.52 0.07
CA ALA A 34 2.12 -11.56 -0.95
C ALA A 34 3.56 -11.79 -1.46
N ILE A 35 4.30 -10.72 -1.75
CA ILE A 35 5.70 -10.77 -2.21
C ILE A 35 6.58 -11.42 -1.15
N ALA A 36 6.51 -10.98 0.10
CA ALA A 36 7.27 -11.56 1.21
C ALA A 36 6.93 -13.04 1.44
N GLY A 37 5.68 -13.45 1.15
CA GLY A 37 5.20 -14.83 1.18
C GLY A 37 5.58 -15.68 -0.02
N GLY A 38 6.33 -15.12 -0.99
CA GLY A 38 6.81 -15.84 -2.17
C GLY A 38 5.79 -15.91 -3.30
N CYS A 39 4.82 -14.99 -3.37
CA CYS A 39 3.95 -14.84 -4.53
C CYS A 39 4.78 -14.56 -5.78
N SER A 40 4.55 -15.34 -6.84
CA SER A 40 5.24 -15.09 -8.10
C SER A 40 4.77 -13.75 -8.72
N PRO A 41 5.63 -13.05 -9.49
CA PRO A 41 5.21 -11.87 -10.22
C PRO A 41 4.01 -12.11 -11.13
N ALA A 42 3.97 -13.27 -11.80
CA ALA A 42 2.86 -13.65 -12.67
C ALA A 42 1.53 -13.80 -11.89
N ASP A 43 1.57 -14.43 -10.72
CA ASP A 43 0.38 -14.57 -9.86
C ASP A 43 -0.09 -13.20 -9.34
N LEU A 44 0.85 -12.33 -8.90
CA LEU A 44 0.50 -10.99 -8.44
C LEU A 44 -0.17 -10.16 -9.55
N LEU A 45 0.36 -10.23 -10.78
CA LEU A 45 -0.24 -9.60 -11.95
C LEU A 45 -1.63 -10.17 -12.27
N ALA A 46 -1.79 -11.49 -12.17
CA ALA A 46 -3.08 -12.16 -12.40
C ALA A 46 -4.12 -11.70 -11.37
N MET A 47 -3.76 -11.59 -10.09
CA MET A 47 -4.65 -11.10 -9.04
C MET A 47 -5.14 -9.66 -9.31
N TRP A 48 -4.29 -8.77 -9.82
CA TRP A 48 -4.70 -7.41 -10.17
C TRP A 48 -5.55 -7.35 -11.45
N ARG A 49 -5.36 -8.29 -12.36
CA ARG A 49 -6.16 -8.42 -13.60
C ARG A 49 -7.53 -9.07 -13.35
N ASP A 50 -7.73 -9.74 -12.22
CA ASP A 50 -9.00 -10.37 -11.88
C ASP A 50 -10.11 -9.32 -11.71
N PRO A 51 -11.23 -9.42 -12.46
CA PRO A 51 -12.39 -8.56 -12.30
C PRO A 51 -12.97 -8.54 -10.87
N ALA A 52 -12.78 -9.59 -10.09
CA ALA A 52 -13.19 -9.63 -8.69
C ALA A 52 -12.54 -8.53 -7.84
N THR A 53 -11.37 -8.02 -8.25
CA THR A 53 -10.71 -6.87 -7.63
C THR A 53 -11.57 -5.59 -7.67
N ALA A 54 -12.52 -5.48 -8.60
CA ALA A 54 -13.47 -4.37 -8.65
C ALA A 54 -14.33 -4.29 -7.36
N LEU A 55 -14.58 -5.43 -6.72
CA LEU A 55 -15.39 -5.49 -5.48
C LEU A 55 -14.74 -4.73 -4.32
N LEU A 56 -13.43 -4.53 -4.32
CA LEU A 56 -12.73 -3.72 -3.30
C LEU A 56 -13.24 -2.28 -3.25
N MET A 57 -13.67 -1.74 -4.39
CA MET A 57 -14.19 -0.37 -4.49
C MET A 57 -15.72 -0.34 -4.64
N ARG A 58 -16.40 -1.41 -4.21
CA ARG A 58 -17.88 -1.44 -4.20
C ARG A 58 -18.38 -0.36 -3.25
N ARG A 59 -19.13 0.58 -3.80
CA ARG A 59 -19.70 1.70 -3.04
C ARG A 59 -20.86 1.24 -2.16
N ARG A 60 -20.98 1.86 -0.99
CA ARG A 60 -22.13 1.78 -0.10
C ARG A 60 -22.53 3.18 0.38
N PHE A 61 -23.73 3.33 0.88
CA PHE A 61 -24.16 4.53 1.57
C PHE A 61 -23.97 4.33 3.08
N PRO A 62 -22.97 4.98 3.69
CA PRO A 62 -22.74 4.83 5.12
C PRO A 62 -23.75 5.67 5.92
N LEU A 63 -24.15 5.18 7.11
CA LEU A 63 -24.96 5.95 8.05
C LEU A 63 -24.23 7.21 8.57
N ALA A 64 -22.92 7.20 8.55
CA ALA A 64 -22.05 8.31 8.91
C ALA A 64 -20.77 8.29 8.07
N PRO A 65 -20.18 9.45 7.69
CA PRO A 65 -19.03 9.53 6.80
C PRO A 65 -17.82 8.72 7.26
N TRP A 66 -17.58 8.63 8.58
CA TRP A 66 -16.49 7.85 9.16
C TRP A 66 -16.67 6.33 9.05
N ASN A 67 -17.87 5.85 8.67
CA ASN A 67 -18.10 4.43 8.39
C ASN A 67 -17.61 4.00 7.00
N GLY A 68 -17.11 4.95 6.20
CA GLY A 68 -16.51 4.70 4.89
C GLY A 68 -17.53 4.46 3.77
N PHE A 69 -17.19 4.96 2.57
CA PHE A 69 -18.02 4.86 1.37
C PHE A 69 -17.83 3.56 0.59
N PHE A 70 -16.88 2.70 0.99
CA PHE A 70 -16.67 1.38 0.39
C PHE A 70 -17.10 0.27 1.34
N ASP A 71 -17.57 -0.82 0.76
CA ASP A 71 -17.95 -2.04 1.49
C ASP A 71 -16.69 -2.74 2.02
N PRO A 72 -16.48 -2.81 3.35
CA PRO A 72 -15.31 -3.46 3.90
C PRO A 72 -15.29 -4.98 3.72
N ALA A 73 -16.45 -5.62 3.47
CA ALA A 73 -16.55 -7.07 3.39
C ALA A 73 -15.72 -7.66 2.22
N ALA A 74 -15.61 -6.92 1.10
CA ALA A 74 -14.79 -7.37 -0.02
C ALA A 74 -13.29 -7.29 0.31
N LEU A 75 -12.86 -6.18 0.94
CA LEU A 75 -11.49 -6.03 1.42
C LEU A 75 -11.15 -7.10 2.46
N GLU A 76 -12.06 -7.36 3.41
CA GLU A 76 -11.86 -8.37 4.44
C GLU A 76 -11.67 -9.77 3.84
N ARG A 77 -12.53 -10.17 2.89
CA ARG A 77 -12.37 -11.47 2.22
C ARG A 77 -11.03 -11.59 1.52
N GLN A 78 -10.65 -10.58 0.75
CA GLN A 78 -9.37 -10.60 0.03
C GLN A 78 -8.18 -10.63 0.98
N VAL A 79 -8.19 -9.82 2.03
CA VAL A 79 -7.14 -9.80 3.04
C VAL A 79 -7.00 -11.15 3.72
N ARG A 80 -8.12 -11.78 4.12
CA ARG A 80 -8.10 -13.10 4.77
C ARG A 80 -7.58 -14.18 3.82
N ASP A 81 -7.99 -14.16 2.55
CA ASP A 81 -7.49 -15.10 1.53
C ASP A 81 -5.96 -14.93 1.34
N TRP A 82 -5.48 -13.70 1.14
CA TRP A 82 -4.04 -13.47 0.97
C TRP A 82 -3.24 -13.78 2.24
N TYR A 83 -3.79 -13.46 3.41
CA TYR A 83 -3.16 -13.80 4.69
C TYR A 83 -3.02 -15.30 4.92
N GLN A 84 -3.99 -16.10 4.49
CA GLN A 84 -3.95 -17.56 4.57
C GLN A 84 -3.02 -18.16 3.51
N ARG A 85 -3.08 -17.64 2.28
CA ARG A 85 -2.35 -18.16 1.12
C ARG A 85 -0.86 -17.86 1.19
N PHE A 86 -0.50 -16.65 1.65
CA PHE A 86 0.89 -16.20 1.69
C PHE A 86 1.36 -16.05 3.13
N LYS A 87 2.49 -16.69 3.44
CA LYS A 87 3.18 -16.55 4.72
C LYS A 87 4.56 -15.97 4.47
N PRO A 88 4.93 -14.82 5.08
CA PRO A 88 6.24 -14.21 4.88
C PRO A 88 7.38 -15.20 5.06
N ARG A 89 8.24 -15.28 4.06
CA ARG A 89 9.48 -16.08 4.02
C ARG A 89 10.71 -15.20 4.22
N VAL A 90 10.53 -13.90 4.06
CA VAL A 90 11.52 -12.86 4.38
C VAL A 90 10.92 -11.89 5.38
N PRO A 91 11.73 -11.19 6.18
CA PRO A 91 11.28 -10.15 7.08
C PRO A 91 10.30 -9.18 6.40
N TYR A 92 9.16 -8.95 7.05
CA TYR A 92 8.11 -8.08 6.54
C TYR A 92 7.65 -7.14 7.63
N SER A 93 7.26 -5.92 7.27
CA SER A 93 6.45 -5.08 8.14
C SER A 93 5.50 -4.20 7.34
N LEU A 94 4.46 -3.76 8.00
CA LEU A 94 3.53 -2.78 7.47
C LEU A 94 3.42 -1.58 8.40
N THR A 95 2.84 -0.49 7.89
CA THR A 95 2.55 0.68 8.71
C THR A 95 1.06 0.96 8.79
N VAL A 96 0.64 1.41 9.96
CA VAL A 96 -0.71 1.87 10.29
C VAL A 96 -0.65 3.16 11.08
N VAL A 97 -1.72 3.95 11.09
CA VAL A 97 -1.83 5.14 11.93
C VAL A 97 -2.81 4.87 13.06
N GLU A 98 -2.34 4.95 14.30
CA GLU A 98 -3.18 4.90 15.50
C GLU A 98 -3.94 6.22 15.65
N VAL A 99 -5.27 6.14 15.71
CA VAL A 99 -6.14 7.28 15.95
C VAL A 99 -6.77 7.18 17.36
N PRO A 100 -7.02 8.28 18.03
CA PRO A 100 -6.93 9.68 17.61
C PRO A 100 -5.55 10.33 17.73
N ARG A 101 -4.54 9.61 18.23
CA ARG A 101 -3.19 10.17 18.49
C ARG A 101 -2.40 10.53 17.24
N LEU A 102 -2.87 10.16 16.04
CA LEU A 102 -2.21 10.33 14.74
C LEU A 102 -0.74 9.86 14.79
N ARG A 103 -0.51 8.71 15.38
CA ARG A 103 0.82 8.11 15.53
C ARG A 103 1.04 7.04 14.47
N LEU A 104 2.06 7.21 13.65
CA LEU A 104 2.49 6.18 12.70
C LEU A 104 3.18 5.04 13.47
N VAL A 105 2.73 3.81 13.22
CA VAL A 105 3.19 2.60 13.91
C VAL A 105 3.63 1.58 12.85
N ARG A 106 4.82 1.02 13.04
CA ARG A 106 5.28 -0.16 12.31
C ARG A 106 4.83 -1.42 13.02
N VAL A 107 4.26 -2.34 12.27
CA VAL A 107 3.83 -3.67 12.74
C VAL A 107 4.74 -4.71 12.09
N PRO A 108 5.60 -5.41 12.85
CA PRO A 108 6.46 -6.46 12.31
C PRO A 108 5.65 -7.72 11.99
N HIS A 109 6.17 -8.58 11.08
CA HIS A 109 5.44 -9.71 10.50
C HIS A 109 4.88 -10.72 11.52
N ASP A 110 5.57 -10.93 12.62
CA ASP A 110 5.16 -11.83 13.72
C ASP A 110 3.95 -11.31 14.51
N GLN A 111 3.65 -10.00 14.42
CA GLN A 111 2.49 -9.35 15.02
C GLN A 111 1.39 -9.02 14.00
N VAL A 112 1.65 -9.20 12.70
CA VAL A 112 0.65 -8.89 11.67
C VAL A 112 -0.50 -9.89 11.72
N THR A 113 -1.71 -9.36 11.81
CA THR A 113 -2.96 -10.10 11.68
C THR A 113 -3.73 -9.61 10.44
N PRO A 114 -4.78 -10.32 10.00
CA PRO A 114 -5.64 -9.81 8.94
C PRO A 114 -6.17 -8.39 9.21
N GLU A 115 -6.47 -8.08 10.48
CA GLU A 115 -6.96 -6.77 10.90
C GLU A 115 -5.89 -5.67 10.70
N HIS A 116 -4.61 -5.98 10.88
CA HIS A 116 -3.52 -5.03 10.60
C HIS A 116 -3.39 -4.74 9.09
N LEU A 117 -3.53 -5.76 8.23
CA LEU A 117 -3.56 -5.58 6.77
C LEU A 117 -4.77 -4.75 6.33
N MET A 118 -5.95 -5.02 6.90
CA MET A 118 -7.15 -4.21 6.69
C MET A 118 -6.95 -2.77 7.14
N ALA A 119 -6.38 -2.55 8.34
CA ALA A 119 -6.10 -1.24 8.88
C ALA A 119 -5.14 -0.44 7.99
N SER A 120 -4.09 -1.09 7.49
CA SER A 120 -3.14 -0.48 6.57
C SER A 120 -3.81 -0.01 5.26
N CYS A 121 -4.91 -0.64 4.85
CA CYS A 121 -5.71 -0.26 3.67
C CYS A 121 -6.93 0.60 4.01
N ALA A 122 -7.19 0.90 5.28
CA ALA A 122 -8.35 1.67 5.72
C ALA A 122 -8.15 3.18 5.50
N VAL A 123 -8.16 3.59 4.22
CA VAL A 123 -8.08 5.01 3.83
C VAL A 123 -9.29 5.75 4.43
N PRO A 124 -9.07 6.83 5.21
CA PRO A 124 -10.16 7.62 5.80
C PRO A 124 -11.19 8.05 4.76
N LEU A 125 -12.46 8.00 5.14
CA LEU A 125 -13.64 8.17 4.28
C LEU A 125 -13.86 7.01 3.28
N GLY A 126 -12.82 6.31 2.86
CA GLY A 126 -12.95 5.11 2.02
C GLY A 126 -13.47 3.92 2.82
N TYR A 127 -12.77 3.57 3.88
CA TYR A 127 -13.13 2.46 4.77
C TYR A 127 -13.21 2.91 6.24
N PRO A 128 -13.97 2.19 7.08
CA PRO A 128 -14.02 2.47 8.51
C PRO A 128 -12.65 2.21 9.15
N PRO A 129 -12.31 2.93 10.23
CA PRO A 129 -11.17 2.57 11.08
C PRO A 129 -11.30 1.14 11.62
N VAL A 130 -10.19 0.42 11.70
CA VAL A 130 -10.16 -0.94 12.20
C VAL A 130 -9.78 -0.95 13.68
N ARG A 131 -10.55 -1.70 14.50
CA ARG A 131 -10.26 -1.86 15.93
C ARG A 131 -9.38 -3.07 16.15
N ILE A 132 -8.22 -2.87 16.80
CA ILE A 132 -7.27 -3.92 17.17
C ILE A 132 -6.87 -3.67 18.64
N ASP A 133 -7.07 -4.64 19.51
CA ASP A 133 -6.75 -4.54 20.94
C ASP A 133 -7.26 -3.26 21.61
N GLY A 134 -8.51 -2.92 21.35
CA GLY A 134 -9.17 -1.74 21.91
C GLY A 134 -8.78 -0.39 21.26
N ARG A 135 -7.79 -0.34 20.38
CA ARG A 135 -7.34 0.87 19.68
C ARG A 135 -7.87 0.91 18.26
N LEU A 136 -7.99 2.10 17.71
CA LEU A 136 -8.43 2.32 16.33
C LEU A 136 -7.23 2.65 15.43
N TYR A 137 -7.22 2.03 14.25
CA TYR A 137 -6.16 2.21 13.25
C TYR A 137 -6.75 2.52 11.88
N VAL A 138 -6.00 3.32 11.12
CA VAL A 138 -6.29 3.66 9.72
C VAL A 138 -5.02 3.51 8.88
N ASP A 139 -5.15 3.73 7.57
CA ASP A 139 -4.09 3.62 6.57
C ASP A 139 -2.80 4.36 6.97
N GLY A 140 -1.67 3.63 6.93
CA GLY A 140 -0.34 4.18 7.20
C GLY A 140 0.08 5.29 6.24
N GLY A 141 -0.35 5.20 4.97
CA GLY A 141 -0.12 6.21 3.94
C GLY A 141 -0.74 7.58 4.21
N LEU A 142 -1.66 7.67 5.19
CA LEU A 142 -2.17 8.94 5.66
C LEU A 142 -1.05 9.88 6.15
N LEU A 143 -0.11 9.34 6.92
CA LEU A 143 1.04 10.08 7.43
C LEU A 143 2.28 9.90 6.56
N ASP A 144 2.54 8.67 6.09
CA ASP A 144 3.72 8.37 5.29
C ASP A 144 3.43 7.31 4.22
N VAL A 145 3.43 7.72 2.95
CA VAL A 145 3.13 6.83 1.82
C VAL A 145 4.30 5.91 1.46
N LEU A 146 5.53 6.28 1.85
CA LEU A 146 6.76 5.53 1.59
C LEU A 146 7.53 5.36 2.90
N PRO A 147 7.21 4.36 3.73
CA PRO A 147 7.78 4.18 5.05
C PRO A 147 9.21 3.60 4.98
N VAL A 148 10.11 4.26 4.24
CA VAL A 148 11.52 3.83 4.08
C VAL A 148 12.29 3.79 5.41
N TRP A 149 11.87 4.60 6.38
CA TRP A 149 12.41 4.56 7.74
C TRP A 149 12.20 3.19 8.40
N ALA A 150 11.08 2.54 8.11
CA ALA A 150 10.79 1.23 8.68
C ALA A 150 11.71 0.13 8.08
N ALA A 151 12.10 0.26 6.81
CA ALA A 151 13.10 -0.61 6.21
C ALA A 151 14.48 -0.42 6.87
N ALA A 152 14.88 0.82 7.11
CA ALA A 152 16.14 1.12 7.81
C ALA A 152 16.13 0.63 9.26
N GLU A 153 15.02 0.75 10.00
CA GLU A 153 14.87 0.16 11.34
C GLU A 153 14.98 -1.38 11.32
N MET A 154 14.66 -2.01 10.18
CA MET A 154 14.84 -3.46 9.99
C MET A 154 16.25 -3.83 9.53
N GLY A 155 17.17 -2.86 9.42
CA GLY A 155 18.57 -3.07 9.06
C GLY A 155 18.87 -2.95 7.57
N ALA A 156 17.93 -2.44 6.74
CA ALA A 156 18.22 -2.20 5.33
C ALA A 156 19.29 -1.11 5.17
N THR A 157 20.30 -1.41 4.37
CA THR A 157 21.32 -0.44 3.92
C THR A 157 21.00 0.10 2.53
N ARG A 158 20.19 -0.65 1.77
CA ARG A 158 19.70 -0.29 0.45
C ARG A 158 18.21 -0.57 0.35
N ALA A 159 17.45 0.30 -0.31
CA ALA A 159 16.04 0.11 -0.56
C ALA A 159 15.63 0.58 -1.96
N ILE A 160 14.65 -0.11 -2.55
CA ILE A 160 13.93 0.37 -3.73
C ILE A 160 12.50 0.63 -3.31
N ALA A 161 12.10 1.90 -3.36
CA ALA A 161 10.75 2.33 -3.01
C ALA A 161 9.89 2.52 -4.27
N VAL A 162 8.71 1.90 -4.29
CA VAL A 162 7.75 2.02 -5.40
C VAL A 162 6.60 2.93 -4.96
N ASN A 163 6.60 4.16 -5.45
CA ASN A 163 5.61 5.18 -5.13
C ASN A 163 4.48 5.20 -6.16
N ALA A 164 3.39 4.52 -5.89
CA ALA A 164 2.22 4.53 -6.77
C ALA A 164 1.35 5.81 -6.66
N LEU A 165 1.64 6.70 -5.70
CA LEU A 165 0.84 7.91 -5.46
C LEU A 165 1.72 9.17 -5.24
N PRO A 166 2.56 9.56 -6.23
CA PRO A 166 3.46 10.69 -6.07
C PRO A 166 2.70 12.02 -5.92
N LEU A 167 1.53 12.11 -6.55
CA LEU A 167 0.68 13.30 -6.56
C LEU A 167 -0.77 12.91 -6.26
N MET A 168 -1.32 13.43 -5.17
CA MET A 168 -2.76 13.37 -4.96
C MET A 168 -3.48 14.23 -6.02
N PRO A 169 -4.47 13.67 -6.72
CA PRO A 169 -5.10 14.35 -7.86
C PRO A 169 -5.97 15.56 -7.49
N SER A 170 -6.31 15.74 -6.20
CA SER A 170 -7.14 16.85 -5.70
C SER A 170 -6.33 17.84 -4.85
N ARG A 171 -6.46 19.15 -5.14
CA ARG A 171 -5.82 20.23 -4.37
C ARG A 171 -6.30 20.27 -2.91
N SER A 172 -7.61 20.07 -2.69
CA SER A 172 -8.21 20.06 -1.35
C SER A 172 -7.74 18.85 -0.53
N LEU A 173 -7.68 17.65 -1.14
CA LEU A 173 -7.13 16.46 -0.50
C LEU A 173 -5.65 16.62 -0.14
N ARG A 174 -4.87 17.29 -1.01
CA ARG A 174 -3.46 17.61 -0.71
C ARG A 174 -3.31 18.52 0.49
N ALA A 175 -4.14 19.57 0.56
CA ALA A 175 -4.13 20.50 1.68
C ALA A 175 -4.51 19.78 3.00
N ALA A 176 -5.59 19.02 2.98
CA ALA A 176 -6.03 18.24 4.15
C ALA A 176 -4.95 17.23 4.60
N ALA A 177 -4.38 16.47 3.68
CA ALA A 177 -3.30 15.52 3.98
C ALA A 177 -2.06 16.23 4.55
N ARG A 178 -1.73 17.44 4.05
CA ARG A 178 -0.61 18.24 4.58
C ARG A 178 -0.84 18.65 6.04
N VAL A 179 -2.05 19.10 6.38
CA VAL A 179 -2.42 19.44 7.76
C VAL A 179 -2.32 18.22 8.67
N VAL A 180 -2.90 17.08 8.26
CA VAL A 180 -2.85 15.84 9.05
C VAL A 180 -1.39 15.38 9.25
N ARG A 181 -0.54 15.48 8.21
CA ARG A 181 0.88 15.13 8.30
C ARG A 181 1.69 16.04 9.20
N LEU A 182 1.31 17.32 9.32
CA LEU A 182 1.93 18.27 10.25
C LEU A 182 1.56 17.96 11.71
N LEU A 183 0.33 17.50 11.97
CA LEU A 183 -0.15 17.14 13.30
C LEU A 183 0.27 15.72 13.70
N GLY A 184 0.58 14.87 12.71
CA GLY A 184 0.91 13.46 12.93
C GLY A 184 2.32 13.27 13.51
N ARG A 185 2.45 12.24 14.35
CA ARG A 185 3.73 11.78 14.90
C ARG A 185 4.28 10.65 14.05
N LYS A 186 5.40 10.92 13.40
CA LYS A 186 6.13 9.93 12.60
C LYS A 186 7.60 9.89 12.99
N PRO A 187 8.27 8.75 12.80
CA PRO A 187 9.72 8.63 13.04
C PRO A 187 10.54 9.64 12.23
N ALA A 188 11.73 9.94 12.73
CA ALA A 188 12.67 10.81 12.04
C ALA A 188 13.10 10.21 10.70
N LYS A 189 13.52 11.06 9.77
CA LYS A 189 14.15 10.60 8.53
C LYS A 189 15.45 9.85 8.86
N VAL A 190 15.65 8.72 8.20
CA VAL A 190 16.87 7.95 8.36
C VAL A 190 17.93 8.49 7.39
N ALA A 191 19.13 8.71 7.90
CA ALA A 191 20.31 9.01 7.09
C ALA A 191 21.04 7.71 6.73
N GLY A 192 21.72 7.68 5.58
CA GLY A 192 22.61 6.57 5.21
C GLY A 192 21.95 5.40 4.49
N LEU A 193 20.65 5.47 4.16
CA LEU A 193 20.00 4.48 3.33
C LEU A 193 20.20 4.81 1.85
N ASP A 194 20.80 3.89 1.08
CA ASP A 194 20.84 3.97 -0.39
C ASP A 194 19.44 3.71 -0.95
N LEU A 195 18.82 4.73 -1.55
CA LEU A 195 17.41 4.71 -1.93
C LEU A 195 17.23 4.89 -3.43
N GLY A 196 16.83 3.80 -4.11
CA GLY A 196 16.23 3.87 -5.44
C GLY A 196 14.73 4.21 -5.34
N LEU A 197 14.26 5.13 -6.19
CA LEU A 197 12.85 5.53 -6.22
C LEU A 197 12.23 5.27 -7.59
N ILE A 198 11.25 4.38 -7.64
CA ILE A 198 10.37 4.18 -8.80
C ILE A 198 9.10 5.01 -8.55
N SER A 199 8.80 5.93 -9.46
CA SER A 199 7.66 6.82 -9.33
C SER A 199 7.17 7.21 -10.72
N PRO A 200 5.85 7.18 -10.98
CA PRO A 200 5.32 7.57 -12.27
C PRO A 200 5.62 9.05 -12.57
N ARG A 201 6.11 9.31 -13.76
CA ARG A 201 6.44 10.67 -14.25
C ARG A 201 5.21 11.56 -14.38
N ALA A 202 4.03 10.96 -14.57
CA ALA A 202 2.73 11.63 -14.63
C ALA A 202 1.75 10.91 -13.70
N PRO A 203 0.66 11.57 -13.24
CA PRO A 203 -0.36 10.92 -12.43
C PRO A 203 -0.89 9.66 -13.12
N LEU A 204 -1.03 8.57 -12.39
CA LEU A 204 -1.57 7.29 -12.89
C LEU A 204 -3.02 7.42 -13.38
N GLY A 205 -3.70 8.49 -13.02
CA GLY A 205 -5.06 8.80 -13.43
C GLY A 205 -5.73 9.76 -12.44
N SER A 206 -7.03 9.97 -12.66
CA SER A 206 -7.89 10.77 -11.80
C SER A 206 -8.22 10.02 -10.49
N VAL A 207 -8.86 10.73 -9.54
CA VAL A 207 -9.45 10.09 -8.35
C VAL A 207 -10.46 9.00 -8.75
N ARG A 208 -11.21 9.23 -9.82
CA ARG A 208 -12.17 8.25 -10.33
C ARG A 208 -11.46 6.98 -10.78
N ASP A 209 -10.36 7.09 -11.51
CA ASP A 209 -9.58 5.94 -11.97
C ASP A 209 -9.01 5.15 -10.79
N ALA A 210 -8.52 5.84 -9.76
CA ALA A 210 -8.03 5.19 -8.53
C ALA A 210 -9.12 4.36 -7.81
N LEU A 211 -10.39 4.74 -7.98
CA LEU A 211 -11.55 4.15 -7.31
C LEU A 211 -12.41 3.28 -8.23
N THR A 212 -11.99 3.08 -9.49
CA THR A 212 -12.73 2.29 -10.47
C THR A 212 -11.79 1.29 -11.12
N TRP A 213 -12.11 0.01 -10.97
CA TRP A 213 -11.38 -1.02 -11.69
C TRP A 213 -11.82 -1.02 -13.16
N SER A 214 -10.87 -1.07 -14.08
CA SER A 214 -11.10 -1.38 -15.49
C SER A 214 -9.91 -2.16 -16.05
N PRO A 215 -10.12 -3.08 -16.98
CA PRO A 215 -9.05 -3.88 -17.60
C PRO A 215 -8.00 -2.99 -18.29
N GLU A 216 -8.44 -1.90 -18.93
CA GLU A 216 -7.56 -0.96 -19.62
C GLU A 216 -6.65 -0.21 -18.65
N ASN A 217 -7.21 0.31 -17.55
CA ASN A 217 -6.46 1.01 -16.53
C ASN A 217 -5.45 0.07 -15.85
N VAL A 218 -5.88 -1.14 -15.50
CA VAL A 218 -4.99 -2.14 -14.87
C VAL A 218 -3.82 -2.48 -15.80
N ARG A 219 -4.09 -2.75 -17.09
CA ARG A 219 -3.03 -3.03 -18.08
C ARG A 219 -2.06 -1.86 -18.19
N ARG A 220 -2.58 -0.63 -18.32
CA ARG A 220 -1.77 0.58 -18.43
C ARG A 220 -0.89 0.78 -17.19
N TRP A 221 -1.42 0.61 -15.98
CA TRP A 221 -0.65 0.77 -14.75
C TRP A 221 0.43 -0.30 -14.58
N ILE A 222 0.15 -1.54 -14.95
CA ILE A 222 1.14 -2.61 -14.97
C ILE A 222 2.29 -2.23 -15.92
N GLN A 223 1.97 -1.89 -17.17
CA GLN A 223 2.99 -1.51 -18.16
C GLN A 223 3.81 -0.31 -17.70
N GLN A 224 3.16 0.73 -17.17
CA GLN A 224 3.85 1.91 -16.67
C GLN A 224 4.77 1.56 -15.47
N GLY A 225 4.34 0.65 -14.59
CA GLY A 225 5.19 0.16 -13.50
C GLY A 225 6.41 -0.61 -13.99
N GLU A 226 6.25 -1.42 -15.05
CA GLU A 226 7.34 -2.12 -15.72
C GLU A 226 8.32 -1.12 -16.35
N ASP A 227 7.84 -0.15 -17.14
CA ASP A 227 8.65 0.84 -17.82
C ASP A 227 9.45 1.71 -16.84
N ASP A 228 8.80 2.19 -15.77
CA ASP A 228 9.46 3.01 -14.75
C ASP A 228 10.49 2.20 -13.92
N ALA A 229 10.25 0.91 -13.74
CA ALA A 229 11.20 0.02 -13.06
C ALA A 229 12.40 -0.28 -13.97
N GLU A 230 12.20 -0.59 -15.26
CA GLU A 230 13.29 -0.79 -16.23
C GLU A 230 14.18 0.46 -16.31
N ALA A 231 13.59 1.66 -16.28
CA ALA A 231 14.36 2.92 -16.31
C ALA A 231 15.25 3.13 -15.07
N LEU A 232 14.95 2.46 -13.93
CA LEU A 232 15.81 2.52 -12.74
C LEU A 232 16.94 1.51 -12.80
N VAL A 233 16.72 0.32 -13.41
CA VAL A 233 17.64 -0.82 -13.33
C VAL A 233 18.45 -1.04 -14.61
N GLY A 234 18.09 -0.37 -15.72
CA GLY A 234 18.82 -0.35 -17.00
C GLY A 234 19.90 0.70 -16.98
#